data_bd7335453473e3e79c842a6219829db3
#
_entry.id   bd7335453473e3e79c842a6219829db3
#
_cell.length_a   1.000
_cell.length_b   1.000
_cell.length_c   1.000
_cell.angle_alpha   90.00
_cell.angle_beta   90.00
_cell.angle_gamma   90.00
#
_symmetry.space_group_name_H-M   'P 1'
#
loop_
_entity.id
_entity.type
_entity.pdbx_description
1 polymer ?
#
loop_
_entity_poly.entity_id
_entity_poly.type
_entity_poly.pdbx_seq_one_letter_code
_entity_poly.pdbx_strand_id
1 'polypeptide(L)'
;IKPLRQVVTAVGDGALAATELERYASVMQKKTGLYPKAPAKTFQVQKEAPREEAGLIPEKMKGQLEAVFSRMENPLRLRLYLDEQPISQELKGYMEELGRLTDKLRVEIAEEKLAERPCVRILREDGTWTGLAFHGVPGGHEFTSFVLGLYNDSGPGQTIDQESLARLKELEEPVRM
;
A
#
# COMPACT_ATOMS: atom_id res chain seq x y z
N ILE A 1 -13.31 -11.09 29.42
CA ILE A 1 -13.49 -10.54 28.04
C ILE A 1 -12.89 -9.15 28.05
N LYS A 2 -11.86 -8.90 27.23
CA LYS A 2 -11.24 -7.56 27.13
C LYS A 2 -12.21 -6.62 26.39
N PRO A 3 -12.46 -5.42 26.92
CA PRO A 3 -13.39 -4.46 26.31
C PRO A 3 -12.85 -3.85 25.01
N LEU A 4 -11.53 -3.85 24.81
CA LEU A 4 -10.88 -3.25 23.66
C LEU A 4 -10.35 -4.34 22.70
N ARG A 5 -10.92 -4.39 21.49
CA ARG A 5 -10.55 -5.34 20.43
C ARG A 5 -9.89 -4.61 19.28
N GLN A 6 -8.69 -4.10 19.53
CA GLN A 6 -7.90 -3.45 18.47
C GLN A 6 -6.76 -4.35 18.01
N VAL A 7 -6.27 -4.14 16.79
CA VAL A 7 -5.13 -4.88 16.21
C VAL A 7 -3.92 -4.80 17.14
N VAL A 8 -3.63 -3.63 17.70
CA VAL A 8 -2.52 -3.41 18.63
C VAL A 8 -2.63 -4.28 19.88
N THR A 9 -3.84 -4.42 20.46
CA THR A 9 -4.04 -5.31 21.63
C THR A 9 -3.92 -6.78 21.25
N ALA A 10 -4.36 -7.17 20.07
CA ALA A 10 -4.20 -8.54 19.58
C ALA A 10 -2.73 -8.90 19.34
N VAL A 11 -1.94 -7.98 18.77
CA VAL A 11 -0.50 -8.15 18.59
C VAL A 11 0.21 -8.23 19.94
N GLY A 12 -0.13 -7.37 20.89
CA GLY A 12 0.44 -7.40 22.24
C GLY A 12 0.12 -8.68 23.00
N ASP A 13 -1.11 -9.17 22.91
CA ASP A 13 -1.53 -10.43 23.53
C ASP A 13 -0.83 -11.64 22.87
N GLY A 14 -0.67 -11.60 21.54
CA GLY A 14 0.06 -12.63 20.78
C GLY A 14 1.55 -12.68 21.18
N ALA A 15 2.20 -11.54 21.31
CA ALA A 15 3.58 -11.44 21.75
C ALA A 15 3.76 -11.98 23.17
N LEU A 16 2.86 -11.61 24.09
CA LEU A 16 2.89 -12.10 25.48
C LEU A 16 2.70 -13.62 25.51
N ALA A 17 1.72 -14.16 24.78
CA ALA A 17 1.47 -15.58 24.71
C ALA A 17 2.68 -16.35 24.14
N ALA A 18 3.31 -15.84 23.10
CA ALA A 18 4.51 -16.44 22.51
C ALA A 18 5.68 -16.49 23.50
N THR A 19 5.89 -15.42 24.29
CA THR A 19 6.93 -15.34 25.30
C THR A 19 6.68 -16.34 26.44
N GLU A 20 5.45 -16.46 26.90
CA GLU A 20 5.10 -17.43 27.96
C GLU A 20 5.19 -18.87 27.49
N LEU A 21 4.82 -19.17 26.23
CA LEU A 21 4.99 -20.49 25.62
C LEU A 21 6.47 -20.84 25.50
N GLU A 22 7.32 -19.93 25.06
CA GLU A 22 8.76 -20.14 24.98
C GLU A 22 9.37 -20.44 26.35
N ARG A 23 8.99 -19.64 27.36
CA ARG A 23 9.44 -19.85 28.76
C ARG A 23 9.01 -21.23 29.29
N TYR A 24 7.74 -21.59 29.07
CA TYR A 24 7.21 -22.90 29.45
C TYR A 24 7.94 -24.04 28.76
N ALA A 25 8.13 -23.94 27.45
CA ALA A 25 8.85 -24.94 26.66
C ALA A 25 10.30 -25.13 27.17
N SER A 26 11.02 -24.03 27.44
CA SER A 26 12.38 -24.06 27.98
C SER A 26 12.44 -24.78 29.34
N VAL A 27 11.48 -24.52 30.22
CA VAL A 27 11.41 -25.21 31.52
C VAL A 27 11.11 -26.69 31.36
N MET A 28 10.19 -27.05 30.47
CA MET A 28 9.85 -28.45 30.22
C MET A 28 11.00 -29.22 29.56
N GLN A 29 11.71 -28.63 28.63
CA GLN A 29 12.92 -29.20 28.01
C GLN A 29 13.99 -29.53 29.05
N LYS A 30 14.22 -28.58 29.97
CA LYS A 30 15.15 -28.80 31.09
C LYS A 30 14.72 -29.94 32.05
N LYS A 31 13.41 -30.06 32.29
CA LYS A 31 12.85 -31.09 33.17
C LYS A 31 12.84 -32.49 32.54
N THR A 32 12.52 -32.56 31.25
CA THR A 32 12.32 -33.83 30.54
C THR A 32 13.55 -34.32 29.78
N GLY A 33 14.51 -33.42 29.53
CA GLY A 33 15.67 -33.70 28.67
C GLY A 33 15.31 -33.85 27.18
N LEU A 34 14.06 -33.62 26.82
CA LEU A 34 13.57 -33.72 25.43
C LEU A 34 13.71 -32.36 24.76
N TYR A 35 14.68 -32.28 23.86
CA TYR A 35 14.86 -31.09 23.01
C TYR A 35 14.34 -31.40 21.61
N PRO A 36 13.41 -30.61 21.07
CA PRO A 36 12.96 -30.79 19.70
C PRO A 36 14.18 -30.63 18.76
N LYS A 37 14.35 -31.54 17.81
CA LYS A 37 15.28 -31.32 16.71
C LYS A 37 14.89 -30.04 16.04
N ALA A 38 15.80 -29.07 16.01
CA ALA A 38 15.59 -27.88 15.20
C ALA A 38 15.16 -28.33 13.80
N PRO A 39 14.02 -27.86 13.28
CA PRO A 39 13.68 -28.14 11.91
C PRO A 39 14.88 -27.70 11.07
N ALA A 40 15.35 -28.57 10.19
CA ALA A 40 16.37 -28.18 9.23
C ALA A 40 15.90 -26.84 8.67
N LYS A 41 16.73 -25.80 8.82
CA LYS A 41 16.40 -24.44 8.34
C LYS A 41 16.30 -24.50 6.82
N THR A 42 15.22 -25.05 6.35
CA THR A 42 14.68 -24.68 5.05
C THR A 42 13.85 -23.42 5.26
N PHE A 43 14.52 -22.31 5.57
CA PHE A 43 14.09 -21.09 4.97
C PHE A 43 14.32 -21.32 3.47
N GLN A 44 13.38 -21.97 2.84
CA GLN A 44 13.07 -21.62 1.48
C GLN A 44 12.58 -20.17 1.61
N VAL A 45 13.54 -19.22 1.52
CA VAL A 45 13.25 -18.04 0.75
C VAL A 45 12.64 -18.65 -0.50
N GLN A 46 11.32 -18.56 -0.63
CA GLN A 46 10.72 -18.69 -1.94
C GLN A 46 11.48 -17.65 -2.75
N LYS A 47 12.56 -18.10 -3.43
CA LYS A 47 13.00 -17.44 -4.63
C LYS A 47 11.70 -17.39 -5.40
N GLU A 48 11.09 -16.20 -5.43
CA GLU A 48 10.06 -15.92 -6.40
C GLU A 48 10.60 -16.53 -7.69
N ALA A 49 9.85 -17.48 -8.24
CA ALA A 49 10.19 -18.07 -9.52
C ALA A 49 10.55 -16.90 -10.45
N PRO A 50 11.54 -17.07 -11.36
CA PRO A 50 11.85 -16.01 -12.31
C PRO A 50 10.52 -15.53 -12.85
N ARG A 51 10.20 -14.25 -12.63
CA ARG A 51 9.00 -13.62 -13.19
C ARG A 51 9.18 -13.71 -14.71
N GLU A 52 8.67 -14.79 -15.30
CA GLU A 52 8.43 -14.82 -16.73
C GLU A 52 7.53 -13.63 -17.00
N GLU A 53 8.02 -12.64 -17.69
CA GLU A 53 7.37 -11.48 -18.33
C GLU A 53 5.92 -11.11 -17.92
N ALA A 54 5.43 -11.61 -16.79
CA ALA A 54 4.20 -11.19 -16.17
C ALA A 54 4.45 -9.78 -15.64
N GLY A 55 3.70 -8.79 -16.14
CA GLY A 55 3.80 -7.41 -15.73
C GLY A 55 3.78 -7.25 -14.21
N LEU A 56 4.22 -6.13 -13.70
CA LEU A 56 4.26 -5.83 -12.26
C LEU A 56 2.86 -5.89 -11.64
N ILE A 57 1.81 -5.79 -12.45
CA ILE A 57 0.40 -5.86 -12.05
C ILE A 57 -0.18 -7.23 -12.44
N PRO A 58 -0.65 -8.04 -11.47
CA PRO A 58 -1.29 -9.33 -11.75
C PRO A 58 -2.53 -9.18 -12.65
N GLU A 59 -2.72 -10.09 -13.59
CA GLU A 59 -3.86 -10.07 -14.54
C GLU A 59 -5.23 -9.97 -13.85
N LYS A 60 -5.39 -10.65 -12.70
CA LYS A 60 -6.61 -10.55 -11.89
C LYS A 60 -6.90 -9.13 -11.43
N MET A 61 -5.85 -8.34 -11.17
CA MET A 61 -5.99 -6.94 -10.74
C MET A 61 -6.27 -6.02 -11.92
N LYS A 62 -5.80 -6.33 -13.12
CA LYS A 62 -6.03 -5.53 -14.33
C LYS A 62 -7.52 -5.38 -14.61
N GLY A 63 -8.30 -6.48 -14.57
CA GLY A 63 -9.74 -6.41 -14.76
C GLY A 63 -10.49 -5.56 -13.71
N GLN A 64 -10.01 -5.56 -12.47
CA GLN A 64 -10.57 -4.68 -11.43
C GLN A 64 -10.21 -3.20 -11.68
N LEU A 65 -8.98 -2.94 -12.11
CA LEU A 65 -8.51 -1.60 -12.47
C LEU A 65 -9.28 -1.04 -13.67
N GLU A 66 -9.50 -1.82 -14.70
CA GLU A 66 -10.28 -1.39 -15.88
C GLU A 66 -11.70 -0.97 -15.48
N ALA A 67 -12.34 -1.72 -14.56
CA ALA A 67 -13.66 -1.37 -14.07
C ALA A 67 -13.68 -0.03 -13.29
N VAL A 68 -12.59 0.30 -12.58
CA VAL A 68 -12.45 1.59 -11.89
C VAL A 68 -12.12 2.70 -12.90
N PHE A 69 -11.17 2.47 -13.78
CA PHE A 69 -10.71 3.47 -14.76
C PHE A 69 -11.81 3.87 -15.75
N SER A 70 -12.68 2.93 -16.15
CA SER A 70 -13.84 3.24 -16.99
C SER A 70 -14.83 4.20 -16.35
N ARG A 71 -14.82 4.31 -15.01
CA ARG A 71 -15.70 5.19 -14.23
C ARG A 71 -15.06 6.52 -13.86
N MET A 72 -13.78 6.68 -14.11
CA MET A 72 -13.08 7.95 -13.92
C MET A 72 -13.58 8.99 -14.94
N GLU A 73 -13.84 10.20 -14.48
CA GLU A 73 -14.34 11.30 -15.33
C GLU A 73 -13.20 12.17 -15.87
N ASN A 74 -12.28 12.55 -15.00
CA ASN A 74 -11.19 13.45 -15.34
C ASN A 74 -9.84 12.74 -15.36
N PRO A 75 -8.94 13.10 -16.29
CA PRO A 75 -7.59 12.58 -16.30
C PRO A 75 -6.77 13.09 -15.11
N LEU A 76 -5.85 12.28 -14.64
CA LEU A 76 -4.91 12.59 -13.58
C LEU A 76 -3.46 12.42 -14.06
N ARG A 77 -2.55 13.14 -13.42
CA ARG A 77 -1.11 12.99 -13.63
C ARG A 77 -0.47 12.30 -12.43
N LEU A 78 0.31 11.28 -12.69
CA LEU A 78 1.12 10.58 -11.71
C LEU A 78 2.55 11.09 -11.80
N ARG A 79 2.91 12.06 -10.96
CA ARG A 79 4.24 12.67 -10.96
C ARG A 79 5.16 11.88 -10.04
N LEU A 80 6.20 11.29 -10.63
CA LEU A 80 7.16 10.45 -9.96
C LEU A 80 8.37 11.26 -9.52
N TYR A 81 8.71 11.15 -8.25
CA TYR A 81 9.95 11.68 -7.66
C TYR A 81 10.85 10.49 -7.34
N LEU A 82 11.88 10.30 -8.15
CA LEU A 82 12.72 9.11 -8.12
C LEU A 82 14.13 9.43 -7.61
N ASP A 83 14.80 8.39 -7.11
CA ASP A 83 16.22 8.39 -6.77
C ASP A 83 16.93 7.19 -7.43
N GLU A 84 18.17 6.93 -7.04
CA GLU A 84 18.98 5.85 -7.61
C GLU A 84 18.69 4.47 -6.98
N GLN A 85 17.75 4.37 -6.04
CA GLN A 85 17.45 3.12 -5.36
C GLN A 85 16.64 2.16 -6.27
N PRO A 86 16.80 0.84 -6.09
CA PRO A 86 16.06 -0.15 -6.86
C PRO A 86 14.54 0.02 -6.79
N ILE A 87 14.01 0.44 -5.64
CA ILE A 87 12.58 0.68 -5.45
C ILE A 87 12.05 1.81 -6.34
N SER A 88 12.89 2.78 -6.71
CA SER A 88 12.53 3.83 -7.68
C SER A 88 12.27 3.27 -9.07
N GLN A 89 13.05 2.28 -9.49
CA GLN A 89 12.86 1.62 -10.78
C GLN A 89 11.59 0.76 -10.77
N GLU A 90 11.32 0.08 -9.66
CA GLU A 90 10.11 -0.69 -9.48
C GLU A 90 8.85 0.21 -9.50
N LEU A 91 8.88 1.33 -8.76
CA LEU A 91 7.82 2.34 -8.76
C LEU A 91 7.56 2.88 -10.16
N LYS A 92 8.63 3.23 -10.89
CA LYS A 92 8.52 3.72 -12.27
C LYS A 92 7.85 2.69 -13.17
N GLY A 93 8.34 1.46 -13.18
CA GLY A 93 7.78 0.38 -14.01
C GLY A 93 6.32 0.10 -13.68
N TYR A 94 5.97 0.10 -12.40
CA TYR A 94 4.60 -0.09 -11.92
C TYR A 94 3.66 1.02 -12.40
N MET A 95 4.06 2.29 -12.29
CA MET A 95 3.25 3.42 -12.73
C MET A 95 3.13 3.49 -14.25
N GLU A 96 4.20 3.16 -14.98
CA GLU A 96 4.14 3.07 -16.44
C GLU A 96 3.20 1.96 -16.92
N GLU A 97 3.17 0.81 -16.23
CA GLU A 97 2.21 -0.26 -16.54
C GLU A 97 0.77 0.19 -16.27
N LEU A 98 0.51 0.89 -15.15
CA LEU A 98 -0.80 1.48 -14.86
C LEU A 98 -1.23 2.49 -15.93
N GLY A 99 -0.33 3.37 -16.36
CA GLY A 99 -0.61 4.36 -17.41
C GLY A 99 -0.93 3.75 -18.78
N ARG A 100 -0.50 2.50 -19.03
CA ARG A 100 -0.85 1.77 -20.26
C ARG A 100 -2.26 1.15 -20.21
N LEU A 101 -2.83 0.97 -19.02
CA LEU A 101 -4.17 0.39 -18.86
C LEU A 101 -5.29 1.40 -19.13
N THR A 102 -5.00 2.68 -19.18
CA THR A 102 -6.00 3.73 -19.37
C THR A 102 -5.38 5.03 -19.88
N ASP A 103 -6.13 5.77 -20.69
CA ASP A 103 -5.81 7.12 -21.14
C ASP A 103 -6.04 8.21 -20.07
N LYS A 104 -6.70 7.83 -18.97
CA LYS A 104 -6.99 8.72 -17.84
C LYS A 104 -5.79 8.96 -16.91
N LEU A 105 -4.72 8.17 -17.02
CA LEU A 105 -3.53 8.30 -16.19
C LEU A 105 -2.32 8.65 -17.04
N ARG A 106 -1.73 9.82 -16.78
CA ARG A 106 -0.50 10.29 -17.43
C ARG A 106 0.65 10.23 -16.45
N VAL A 107 1.67 9.45 -16.77
CA VAL A 107 2.86 9.29 -15.93
C VAL A 107 3.92 10.31 -16.39
N GLU A 108 4.45 11.07 -15.43
CA GLU A 108 5.53 12.02 -15.67
C GLU A 108 6.61 11.91 -14.59
N ILE A 109 7.86 12.15 -14.95
CA ILE A 109 8.98 12.15 -14.01
C ILE A 109 9.29 13.59 -13.66
N ALA A 110 9.34 13.89 -12.37
CA ALA A 110 9.70 15.21 -11.87
C ALA A 110 11.19 15.47 -12.06
N GLU A 111 11.53 16.68 -12.49
CA GLU A 111 12.93 17.16 -12.56
C GLU A 111 13.44 17.61 -11.19
N GLU A 112 12.54 18.14 -10.36
CA GLU A 112 12.83 18.57 -9.00
C GLU A 112 13.02 17.38 -8.05
N LYS A 113 13.92 17.54 -7.08
CA LYS A 113 14.22 16.51 -6.09
C LYS A 113 13.47 16.80 -4.78
N LEU A 114 12.54 15.92 -4.39
CA LEU A 114 11.97 15.91 -3.04
C LEU A 114 12.88 15.17 -2.06
N ALA A 115 12.84 15.58 -0.78
CA ALA A 115 13.55 14.88 0.29
C ALA A 115 12.98 13.47 0.55
N GLU A 116 11.68 13.31 0.32
CA GLU A 116 10.89 12.10 0.63
C GLU A 116 10.76 11.16 -0.59
N ARG A 117 11.85 10.95 -1.32
CA ARG A 117 11.91 10.01 -2.47
C ARG A 117 12.18 8.58 -2.02
N PRO A 118 11.75 7.55 -2.77
CA PRO A 118 10.89 7.62 -3.96
C PRO A 118 9.41 7.77 -3.60
N CYS A 119 8.69 8.59 -4.35
CA CYS A 119 7.24 8.74 -4.18
C CYS A 119 6.54 9.12 -5.49
N VAL A 120 5.24 8.87 -5.54
CA VAL A 120 4.33 9.36 -6.56
C VAL A 120 3.35 10.36 -5.94
N ARG A 121 3.21 11.53 -6.56
CA ARG A 121 2.15 12.50 -6.25
C ARG A 121 1.07 12.45 -7.31
N ILE A 122 -0.17 12.50 -6.87
CA ILE A 122 -1.33 12.55 -7.77
C ILE A 122 -1.69 14.02 -7.99
N LEU A 123 -1.71 14.44 -9.26
CA LEU A 123 -2.07 15.79 -9.66
C LEU A 123 -3.26 15.74 -10.60
N ARG A 124 -4.08 16.80 -10.59
CA ARG A 124 -5.12 17.03 -11.58
C ARG A 124 -4.51 17.41 -12.93
N GLU A 125 -5.32 17.43 -13.95
CA GLU A 125 -4.86 17.75 -15.31
C GLU A 125 -4.22 19.14 -15.42
N ASP A 126 -4.70 20.10 -14.65
CA ASP A 126 -4.16 21.47 -14.57
C ASP A 126 -2.81 21.56 -13.83
N GLY A 127 -2.32 20.44 -13.27
CA GLY A 127 -1.10 20.37 -12.50
C GLY A 127 -1.27 20.67 -11.01
N THR A 128 -2.47 20.94 -10.53
CA THR A 128 -2.75 21.14 -9.10
C THR A 128 -2.55 19.83 -8.35
N TRP A 129 -1.77 19.86 -7.26
CA TRP A 129 -1.60 18.71 -6.40
C TRP A 129 -2.86 18.43 -5.59
N THR A 130 -3.31 17.18 -5.59
CA THR A 130 -4.51 16.72 -4.88
C THR A 130 -4.33 16.59 -3.37
N GLY A 131 -3.08 16.63 -2.89
CA GLY A 131 -2.72 16.31 -1.51
C GLY A 131 -2.32 14.85 -1.32
N LEU A 132 -2.56 13.98 -2.30
CA LEU A 132 -2.25 12.56 -2.20
C LEU A 132 -0.82 12.28 -2.69
N ALA A 133 -0.06 11.54 -1.84
CA ALA A 133 1.25 11.03 -2.17
C ALA A 133 1.40 9.60 -1.63
N PHE A 134 2.11 8.75 -2.37
CA PHE A 134 2.42 7.39 -1.96
C PHE A 134 3.91 7.16 -2.07
N HIS A 135 4.51 6.62 -1.01
CA HIS A 135 5.94 6.36 -0.91
C HIS A 135 6.25 4.90 -1.25
N GLY A 136 7.10 4.68 -2.24
CA GLY A 136 7.36 3.36 -2.80
C GLY A 136 6.22 2.88 -3.71
N VAL A 137 6.19 1.56 -3.98
CA VAL A 137 5.15 0.95 -4.84
C VAL A 137 3.89 0.72 -4.03
N PRO A 138 2.74 1.32 -4.40
CA PRO A 138 1.47 1.12 -3.69
C PRO A 138 0.91 -0.27 -3.99
N GLY A 139 1.43 -1.28 -3.29
CA GLY A 139 1.03 -2.69 -3.42
C GLY A 139 0.36 -3.22 -2.16
N GLY A 140 -0.12 -4.47 -2.19
CA GLY A 140 -0.71 -5.13 -1.05
C GLY A 140 -1.88 -4.33 -0.44
N HIS A 141 -1.76 -3.94 0.83
CA HIS A 141 -2.81 -3.20 1.54
C HIS A 141 -2.98 -1.76 1.05
N GLU A 142 -1.93 -1.13 0.54
CA GLU A 142 -1.99 0.25 0.05
C GLU A 142 -2.62 0.37 -1.34
N PHE A 143 -2.65 -0.72 -2.09
CA PHE A 143 -3.24 -0.75 -3.43
C PHE A 143 -4.67 -0.24 -3.46
N THR A 144 -5.50 -0.69 -2.54
CA THR A 144 -6.91 -0.25 -2.46
C THR A 144 -7.00 1.24 -2.18
N SER A 145 -6.20 1.75 -1.25
CA SER A 145 -6.16 3.19 -0.90
C SER A 145 -5.70 4.03 -2.09
N PHE A 146 -4.70 3.56 -2.83
CA PHE A 146 -4.20 4.20 -4.02
C PHE A 146 -5.28 4.30 -5.12
N VAL A 147 -5.93 3.17 -5.44
CA VAL A 147 -6.98 3.11 -6.47
C VAL A 147 -8.20 3.95 -6.09
N LEU A 148 -8.61 3.92 -4.82
CA LEU A 148 -9.70 4.78 -4.31
C LEU A 148 -9.32 6.26 -4.36
N GLY A 149 -8.08 6.60 -4.08
CA GLY A 149 -7.56 7.97 -4.22
C GLY A 149 -7.69 8.48 -5.65
N LEU A 150 -7.27 7.68 -6.63
CA LEU A 150 -7.43 8.00 -8.05
C LEU A 150 -8.91 8.20 -8.44
N TYR A 151 -9.77 7.28 -8.02
CA TYR A 151 -11.20 7.34 -8.32
C TYR A 151 -11.90 8.56 -7.70
N ASN A 152 -11.59 8.86 -6.43
CA ASN A 152 -12.20 9.96 -5.71
C ASN A 152 -11.79 11.32 -6.28
N ASP A 153 -10.56 11.47 -6.72
CA ASP A 153 -10.06 12.77 -7.22
C ASP A 153 -10.35 12.98 -8.72
N SER A 154 -10.45 11.90 -9.49
CA SER A 154 -10.91 11.94 -10.87
C SER A 154 -12.41 12.22 -11.00
N GLY A 155 -13.22 11.93 -9.96
CA GLY A 155 -14.69 11.94 -10.00
C GLY A 155 -15.32 10.72 -10.67
N PRO A 156 -16.56 10.36 -10.34
CA PRO A 156 -17.47 11.04 -9.40
C PRO A 156 -17.13 10.77 -7.93
N GLY A 157 -16.19 9.88 -7.65
CA GLY A 157 -15.76 9.51 -6.31
C GLY A 157 -16.78 8.68 -5.53
N GLN A 158 -16.40 8.32 -4.31
CA GLN A 158 -17.29 7.63 -3.38
C GLN A 158 -18.31 8.61 -2.80
N THR A 159 -19.55 8.14 -2.62
CA THR A 159 -20.58 8.93 -1.97
C THR A 159 -20.29 9.07 -0.47
N ILE A 160 -20.35 10.29 0.02
CA ILE A 160 -20.27 10.61 1.45
C ILE A 160 -21.67 11.03 1.90
N ASP A 161 -22.10 10.55 3.07
CA ASP A 161 -23.38 10.98 3.63
C ASP A 161 -23.40 12.48 3.97
N GLN A 162 -24.58 13.08 3.93
CA GLN A 162 -24.75 14.52 4.08
C GLN A 162 -24.29 15.06 5.44
N GLU A 163 -24.44 14.27 6.51
CA GLU A 163 -24.04 14.66 7.85
C GLU A 163 -22.51 14.71 7.95
N SER A 164 -21.81 13.66 7.48
CA SER A 164 -20.36 13.64 7.42
C SER A 164 -19.78 14.75 6.54
N LEU A 165 -20.43 15.04 5.40
CA LEU A 165 -20.02 16.13 4.52
C LEU A 165 -20.17 17.51 5.19
N ALA A 166 -21.26 17.72 5.93
CA ALA A 166 -21.47 18.95 6.68
C ALA A 166 -20.38 19.16 7.73
N ARG A 167 -20.08 18.11 8.51
CA ARG A 167 -19.02 18.14 9.53
C ARG A 167 -17.62 18.38 8.94
N LEU A 168 -17.33 17.81 7.77
CA LEU A 168 -16.05 18.03 7.08
C LEU A 168 -15.91 19.50 6.63
N LYS A 169 -17.00 20.14 6.24
CA LYS A 169 -17.00 21.57 5.83
C LYS A 169 -16.80 22.52 7.01
N GLU A 170 -17.05 22.10 8.25
CA GLU A 170 -16.83 22.86 9.46
C GLU A 170 -15.37 22.84 9.95
N LEU A 171 -14.53 22.02 9.32
CA LEU A 171 -13.09 21.97 9.67
C LEU A 171 -12.40 23.24 9.16
N GLU A 172 -11.94 24.05 10.10
CA GLU A 172 -11.23 25.33 9.81
C GLU A 172 -9.71 25.11 9.70
N GLU A 173 -9.18 24.03 10.28
CA GLU A 173 -7.76 23.74 10.28
C GLU A 173 -7.41 22.51 9.42
N PRO A 174 -6.23 22.51 8.76
CA PRO A 174 -5.79 21.34 7.99
C PRO A 174 -5.50 20.16 8.90
N VAL A 175 -6.15 19.02 8.63
CA VAL A 175 -5.91 17.75 9.33
C VAL A 175 -4.74 17.05 8.66
N ARG A 176 -3.70 16.75 9.43
CA ARG A 176 -2.58 15.87 9.00
C ARG A 176 -2.81 14.46 9.52
N MET A 177 -2.76 13.49 8.62
CA MET A 177 -2.83 12.06 8.95
C MET A 177 -1.48 11.41 8.78
#